data_d6ce6fd3b9e919cce1e92ac79a5f8764
#
_entry.id   d6ce6fd3b9e919cce1e92ac79a5f8764
#
_cell.length_a   1.000
_cell.length_b   1.000
_cell.length_c   1.000
_cell.angle_alpha   90.00
_cell.angle_beta   90.00
_cell.angle_gamma   90.00
#
_symmetry.space_group_name_H-M   'P 1'
#
loop_
_entity.id
_entity.type
_entity.pdbx_description
1 polymer ?
#
loop_
_entity_poly.entity_id
_entity_poly.type
_entity_poly.pdbx_seq_one_letter_code
_entity_poly.pdbx_strand_id
1 'polypeptide(L)'
;ERTEGGVRITCNDGRSVSASHVVLAIGSVPNHEGLGLDAAGVEVDDAGYVRINHNCLTSAPHIYAAGDLSGKLPLSSVAAMQGRKIAEHLMGLHVREHRHLDYEKAASAIFTDPEIADVGLAEAEAFSSGRKIRVTKVPLSANAKALISGDPRGFVKIISDPATGVVLGGSIVGRNAAELISVIALAVTNGLKVVDITDSLLVHPALSESLADASS
;
A
#
# COMPACT_ATOMS: atom_id res chain seq x y z
N GLU A 1 7.79 31.75 5.47
CA GLU A 1 8.00 33.18 5.24
C GLU A 1 8.47 33.41 3.80
N ARG A 2 7.90 34.43 3.13
CA ARG A 2 8.37 34.85 1.78
C ARG A 2 9.57 35.78 1.94
N THR A 3 10.58 35.61 1.09
CA THR A 3 11.79 36.46 1.01
C THR A 3 11.91 37.05 -0.39
N GLU A 4 12.80 38.04 -0.59
CA GLU A 4 13.00 38.71 -1.90
C GLU A 4 13.43 37.76 -3.03
N GLY A 5 14.02 36.60 -2.73
CA GLY A 5 14.47 35.63 -3.71
C GLY A 5 13.85 34.25 -3.57
N GLY A 6 12.77 34.08 -2.78
CA GLY A 6 12.19 32.78 -2.58
C GLY A 6 11.40 32.64 -1.28
N VAL A 7 11.65 31.56 -0.54
CA VAL A 7 10.97 31.22 0.70
C VAL A 7 11.97 30.78 1.76
N ARG A 8 11.67 31.08 3.01
CA ARG A 8 12.38 30.53 4.19
C ARG A 8 11.40 29.67 4.99
N ILE A 9 11.82 28.46 5.28
CA ILE A 9 11.11 27.52 6.16
C ILE A 9 11.88 27.45 7.46
N THR A 10 11.20 27.65 8.61
CA THR A 10 11.77 27.50 9.92
C THR A 10 11.07 26.36 10.64
N CYS A 11 11.85 25.40 11.16
CA CYS A 11 11.37 24.28 11.95
C CYS A 11 11.18 24.69 13.42
N ASN A 12 10.38 23.93 14.16
CA ASN A 12 10.11 24.18 15.59
C ASN A 12 11.38 24.10 16.48
N ASP A 13 12.41 23.40 16.01
CA ASP A 13 13.72 23.31 16.67
C ASP A 13 14.67 24.47 16.32
N GLY A 14 14.19 25.49 15.60
CA GLY A 14 14.95 26.67 15.20
C GLY A 14 15.80 26.51 13.93
N ARG A 15 15.91 25.32 13.35
CA ARG A 15 16.58 25.13 12.06
C ARG A 15 15.81 25.83 10.97
N SER A 16 16.50 26.44 10.02
CA SER A 16 15.86 27.08 8.86
C SER A 16 16.54 26.73 7.56
N VAL A 17 15.74 26.64 6.50
CA VAL A 17 16.20 26.41 5.13
C VAL A 17 15.60 27.47 4.23
N SER A 18 16.42 28.05 3.36
CA SER A 18 15.97 28.97 2.31
C SER A 18 16.04 28.27 0.95
N ALA A 19 14.99 28.48 0.14
CA ALA A 19 14.86 27.87 -1.19
C ALA A 19 14.14 28.84 -2.13
N SER A 20 14.24 28.59 -3.44
CA SER A 20 13.46 29.36 -4.43
C SER A 20 11.97 29.07 -4.33
N HIS A 21 11.58 27.85 -4.04
CA HIS A 21 10.20 27.38 -3.96
C HIS A 21 10.01 26.42 -2.79
N VAL A 22 8.79 26.27 -2.35
CA VAL A 22 8.36 25.26 -1.38
C VAL A 22 7.20 24.45 -1.96
N VAL A 23 7.27 23.12 -1.81
CA VAL A 23 6.18 22.22 -2.14
C VAL A 23 5.55 21.74 -0.84
N LEU A 24 4.25 21.92 -0.70
CA LEU A 24 3.48 21.41 0.43
C LEU A 24 2.86 20.05 0.03
N ALA A 25 3.36 18.98 0.65
CA ALA A 25 2.97 17.60 0.33
C ALA A 25 2.65 16.83 1.63
N ILE A 26 1.74 17.38 2.45
CA ILE A 26 1.42 16.91 3.81
C ILE A 26 0.08 16.17 3.92
N GLY A 27 -0.48 15.75 2.80
CA GLY A 27 -1.76 15.05 2.74
C GLY A 27 -2.70 15.67 1.72
N SER A 28 -3.90 15.10 1.63
CA SER A 28 -4.96 15.53 0.72
C SER A 28 -6.29 15.63 1.46
N VAL A 29 -7.19 16.44 0.91
CA VAL A 29 -8.59 16.54 1.33
C VAL A 29 -9.48 16.06 0.19
N PRO A 30 -10.65 15.44 0.49
CA PRO A 30 -11.56 15.02 -0.56
C PRO A 30 -12.07 16.22 -1.35
N ASN A 31 -12.05 16.14 -2.67
CA ASN A 31 -12.47 17.21 -3.57
C ASN A 31 -13.90 16.93 -4.06
N HIS A 32 -14.90 17.25 -3.26
CA HIS A 32 -16.31 17.03 -3.56
C HIS A 32 -17.17 18.31 -3.59
N GLU A 33 -16.56 19.47 -3.38
CA GLU A 33 -17.27 20.74 -3.41
C GLU A 33 -17.96 20.97 -4.76
N GLY A 34 -19.21 21.42 -4.71
CA GLY A 34 -19.99 21.71 -5.91
C GLY A 34 -20.56 20.49 -6.64
N LEU A 35 -20.37 19.26 -6.14
CA LEU A 35 -20.98 18.04 -6.73
C LEU A 35 -22.45 17.85 -6.39
N GLY A 36 -23.01 18.66 -5.48
CA GLY A 36 -24.41 18.56 -5.08
C GLY A 36 -24.74 17.29 -4.30
N LEU A 37 -23.80 16.75 -3.53
CA LEU A 37 -23.95 15.50 -2.79
C LEU A 37 -25.15 15.53 -1.85
N ASP A 38 -25.34 16.61 -1.10
CA ASP A 38 -26.47 16.79 -0.18
C ASP A 38 -27.81 16.73 -0.94
N ALA A 39 -27.91 17.41 -2.08
CA ALA A 39 -29.10 17.40 -2.91
C ALA A 39 -29.42 16.02 -3.50
N ALA A 40 -28.38 15.20 -3.69
CA ALA A 40 -28.50 13.82 -4.16
C ALA A 40 -28.74 12.81 -3.03
N GLY A 41 -28.75 13.24 -1.77
CA GLY A 41 -28.90 12.38 -0.59
C GLY A 41 -27.67 11.50 -0.32
N VAL A 42 -26.49 11.95 -0.74
CA VAL A 42 -25.22 11.26 -0.51
C VAL A 42 -24.59 11.76 0.78
N GLU A 43 -24.40 10.85 1.72
CA GLU A 43 -23.75 11.16 3.00
C GLU A 43 -22.23 11.24 2.89
N VAL A 44 -21.66 12.22 3.57
CA VAL A 44 -20.22 12.35 3.80
C VAL A 44 -19.94 12.19 5.30
N ASP A 45 -18.74 11.76 5.64
CA ASP A 45 -18.30 11.72 7.03
C ASP A 45 -17.75 13.08 7.50
N ASP A 46 -17.37 13.17 8.78
CA ASP A 46 -16.87 14.41 9.40
C ASP A 46 -15.54 14.89 8.75
N ALA A 47 -14.82 14.02 8.06
CA ALA A 47 -13.60 14.36 7.33
C ALA A 47 -13.88 14.72 5.85
N GLY A 48 -15.15 14.67 5.42
CA GLY A 48 -15.59 15.02 4.07
C GLY A 48 -15.52 13.85 3.07
N TYR A 49 -15.27 12.62 3.49
CA TYR A 49 -15.28 11.46 2.58
C TYR A 49 -16.69 10.93 2.36
N VAL A 50 -16.96 10.52 1.14
CA VAL A 50 -18.24 9.88 0.79
C VAL A 50 -18.31 8.48 1.40
N ARG A 51 -19.34 8.24 2.21
CA ARG A 51 -19.58 6.94 2.83
C ARG A 51 -20.00 5.91 1.79
N ILE A 52 -19.33 4.78 1.76
CA ILE A 52 -19.62 3.67 0.86
C ILE A 52 -19.73 2.34 1.62
N ASN A 53 -20.56 1.44 1.10
CA ASN A 53 -20.61 0.06 1.55
C ASN A 53 -19.57 -0.81 0.80
N HIS A 54 -19.60 -2.13 1.03
CA HIS A 54 -18.69 -3.10 0.39
C HIS A 54 -18.82 -3.21 -1.13
N ASN A 55 -19.92 -2.74 -1.72
CA ASN A 55 -20.14 -2.66 -3.17
C ASN A 55 -19.79 -1.28 -3.74
N CYS A 56 -19.18 -0.41 -2.93
CA CYS A 56 -18.91 0.99 -3.26
C CYS A 56 -20.18 1.83 -3.50
N LEU A 57 -21.36 1.36 -3.03
CA LEU A 57 -22.63 2.06 -3.12
C LEU A 57 -22.70 3.09 -1.98
N THR A 58 -23.14 4.29 -2.28
CA THR A 58 -23.35 5.36 -1.30
C THR A 58 -24.67 5.20 -0.54
N SER A 59 -25.04 6.17 0.29
CA SER A 59 -26.37 6.26 0.92
C SER A 59 -27.51 6.40 -0.10
N ALA A 60 -27.24 6.98 -1.28
CA ALA A 60 -28.18 7.04 -2.39
C ALA A 60 -28.11 5.75 -3.24
N PRO A 61 -29.23 4.99 -3.40
CA PRO A 61 -29.20 3.62 -3.92
C PRO A 61 -28.86 3.46 -5.41
N HIS A 62 -28.57 4.54 -6.10
CA HIS A 62 -28.19 4.57 -7.51
C HIS A 62 -26.87 5.32 -7.76
N ILE A 63 -26.18 5.73 -6.68
CA ILE A 63 -24.91 6.48 -6.75
C ILE A 63 -23.81 5.66 -6.09
N TYR A 64 -22.72 5.50 -6.81
CA TYR A 64 -21.50 4.83 -6.35
C TYR A 64 -20.36 5.83 -6.23
N ALA A 65 -19.43 5.57 -5.34
CA ALA A 65 -18.19 6.33 -5.24
C ALA A 65 -16.97 5.41 -5.15
N ALA A 66 -15.88 5.82 -5.79
CA ALA A 66 -14.63 5.08 -5.83
C ALA A 66 -13.42 6.03 -5.73
N GLY A 67 -12.27 5.48 -5.40
CA GLY A 67 -11.02 6.23 -5.28
C GLY A 67 -10.92 7.02 -3.99
N ASP A 68 -10.08 8.04 -4.02
CA ASP A 68 -9.72 8.86 -2.87
C ASP A 68 -10.94 9.46 -2.17
N LEU A 69 -11.97 9.79 -2.95
CA LEU A 69 -13.22 10.34 -2.44
C LEU A 69 -13.92 9.42 -1.42
N SER A 70 -13.71 8.11 -1.51
CA SER A 70 -14.30 7.12 -0.61
C SER A 70 -13.60 7.02 0.75
N GLY A 71 -12.46 7.68 0.95
CA GLY A 71 -11.71 7.68 2.21
C GLY A 71 -11.13 6.32 2.63
N LYS A 72 -11.10 5.33 1.72
CA LYS A 72 -10.57 4.00 2.07
C LYS A 72 -9.05 3.96 2.03
N LEU A 73 -8.46 3.95 0.85
CA LEU A 73 -7.02 4.08 0.65
C LEU A 73 -6.79 4.95 -0.60
N PRO A 74 -5.95 5.98 -0.52
CA PRO A 74 -5.68 6.90 -1.63
C PRO A 74 -4.68 6.29 -2.63
N LEU A 75 -5.05 5.17 -3.25
CA LEU A 75 -4.25 4.42 -4.20
C LEU A 75 -5.05 4.22 -5.50
N SER A 76 -4.43 4.51 -6.65
CA SER A 76 -5.06 4.32 -7.96
C SER A 76 -5.43 2.86 -8.24
N SER A 77 -4.65 1.91 -7.73
CA SER A 77 -4.94 0.47 -7.79
C SER A 77 -6.23 0.11 -7.04
N VAL A 78 -6.45 0.74 -5.87
CA VAL A 78 -7.68 0.58 -5.09
C VAL A 78 -8.87 1.19 -5.84
N ALA A 79 -8.71 2.39 -6.40
CA ALA A 79 -9.76 3.04 -7.20
C ALA A 79 -10.17 2.18 -8.41
N ALA A 80 -9.20 1.61 -9.13
CA ALA A 80 -9.45 0.73 -10.26
C ALA A 80 -10.20 -0.54 -9.84
N MET A 81 -9.82 -1.15 -8.70
CA MET A 81 -10.50 -2.33 -8.18
C MET A 81 -11.91 -2.02 -7.68
N GLN A 82 -12.12 -0.87 -7.04
CA GLN A 82 -13.45 -0.39 -6.66
C GLN A 82 -14.34 -0.20 -7.90
N GLY A 83 -13.82 0.43 -8.96
CA GLY A 83 -14.54 0.59 -10.23
C GLY A 83 -14.95 -0.75 -10.86
N ARG A 84 -14.05 -1.75 -10.80
CA ARG A 84 -14.37 -3.12 -11.23
C ARG A 84 -15.49 -3.73 -10.38
N LYS A 85 -15.46 -3.56 -9.05
CA LYS A 85 -16.51 -4.07 -8.16
C LYS A 85 -17.86 -3.41 -8.40
N ILE A 86 -17.88 -2.12 -8.70
CA ILE A 86 -19.08 -1.40 -9.09
C ILE A 86 -19.66 -2.02 -10.37
N ALA A 87 -18.84 -2.23 -11.39
CA ALA A 87 -19.28 -2.84 -12.65
C ALA A 87 -19.82 -4.26 -12.45
N GLU A 88 -19.12 -5.11 -11.68
CA GLU A 88 -19.55 -6.46 -11.32
C GLU A 88 -20.93 -6.43 -10.63
N HIS A 89 -21.13 -5.49 -9.68
CA HIS A 89 -22.39 -5.34 -8.96
C HIS A 89 -23.53 -4.88 -9.87
N LEU A 90 -23.31 -3.85 -10.68
CA LEU A 90 -24.32 -3.30 -11.61
C LEU A 90 -24.76 -4.32 -12.67
N MET A 91 -23.83 -5.14 -13.14
CA MET A 91 -24.11 -6.13 -14.18
C MET A 91 -24.60 -7.47 -13.63
N GLY A 92 -24.74 -7.60 -12.30
CA GLY A 92 -25.12 -8.86 -11.67
C GLY A 92 -24.13 -10.01 -11.92
N LEU A 93 -22.88 -9.67 -12.20
CA LEU A 93 -21.82 -10.64 -12.48
C LEU A 93 -21.31 -11.25 -11.16
N HIS A 94 -22.07 -12.16 -10.60
CA HIS A 94 -21.66 -12.94 -9.43
C HIS A 94 -20.70 -14.06 -9.82
N VAL A 95 -19.58 -13.69 -10.45
CA VAL A 95 -18.55 -14.64 -10.86
C VAL A 95 -17.75 -15.05 -9.64
N ARG A 96 -18.08 -16.19 -9.04
CA ARG A 96 -17.50 -16.78 -7.82
C ARG A 96 -17.82 -15.99 -6.55
N GLU A 97 -17.66 -16.64 -5.38
CA GLU A 97 -17.87 -16.03 -4.08
C GLU A 97 -17.43 -14.56 -4.05
N HIS A 98 -18.37 -13.67 -3.77
CA HIS A 98 -18.16 -12.22 -3.79
C HIS A 98 -17.07 -11.87 -2.80
N ARG A 99 -15.82 -11.82 -3.27
CA ARG A 99 -14.69 -11.38 -2.44
C ARG A 99 -14.80 -9.88 -2.25
N HIS A 100 -15.11 -9.47 -1.04
CA HIS A 100 -15.02 -8.07 -0.66
C HIS A 100 -13.60 -7.57 -0.85
N LEU A 101 -13.47 -6.28 -1.14
CA LEU A 101 -12.15 -5.64 -1.14
C LEU A 101 -11.63 -5.60 0.31
N ASP A 102 -10.56 -6.32 0.53
CA ASP A 102 -9.82 -6.30 1.78
C ASP A 102 -8.69 -5.28 1.64
N TYR A 103 -8.93 -4.08 2.16
CA TYR A 103 -7.99 -2.97 2.06
C TYR A 103 -6.70 -3.20 2.85
N GLU A 104 -6.72 -4.07 3.87
CA GLU A 104 -5.53 -4.44 4.64
C GLU A 104 -4.54 -5.26 3.82
N LYS A 105 -4.99 -5.86 2.71
CA LYS A 105 -4.15 -6.61 1.75
C LYS A 105 -3.71 -5.79 0.55
N ALA A 106 -4.03 -4.50 0.50
CA ALA A 106 -3.58 -3.64 -0.58
C ALA A 106 -2.08 -3.34 -0.44
N ALA A 107 -1.31 -3.63 -1.48
CA ALA A 107 0.07 -3.20 -1.53
C ALA A 107 0.16 -1.69 -1.78
N SER A 108 1.13 -1.05 -1.14
CA SER A 108 1.44 0.37 -1.31
C SER A 108 2.92 0.58 -1.53
N ALA A 109 3.29 1.68 -2.18
CA ALA A 109 4.68 2.05 -2.38
C ALA A 109 4.89 3.55 -2.22
N ILE A 110 6.08 3.91 -1.74
CA ILE A 110 6.59 5.28 -1.66
C ILE A 110 7.81 5.34 -2.59
N PHE A 111 7.75 6.17 -3.62
CA PHE A 111 8.74 6.24 -4.69
C PHE A 111 9.91 7.15 -4.31
N THR A 112 10.49 6.90 -3.16
CA THR A 112 11.75 7.49 -2.70
C THR A 112 12.94 6.78 -3.35
N ASP A 113 14.16 7.22 -3.05
CA ASP A 113 15.40 6.54 -3.42
C ASP A 113 16.20 6.21 -2.13
N PRO A 114 16.21 4.94 -1.69
CA PRO A 114 15.53 3.76 -2.23
C PRO A 114 13.99 3.78 -2.08
N GLU A 115 13.30 3.03 -2.94
CA GLU A 115 11.84 2.82 -2.84
C GLU A 115 11.49 2.07 -1.55
N ILE A 116 10.26 2.32 -1.07
CA ILE A 116 9.68 1.59 0.08
C ILE A 116 8.34 1.01 -0.38
N ALA A 117 8.11 -0.26 -0.12
CA ALA A 117 6.84 -0.90 -0.42
C ALA A 117 6.41 -1.84 0.71
N ASP A 118 5.11 -1.83 0.99
CA ASP A 118 4.51 -2.59 2.10
C ASP A 118 3.22 -3.26 1.66
N VAL A 119 2.88 -4.38 2.31
CA VAL A 119 1.58 -5.06 2.16
C VAL A 119 1.24 -5.87 3.39
N GLY A 120 -0.05 -5.91 3.73
CA GLY A 120 -0.58 -6.74 4.81
C GLY A 120 -0.16 -6.26 6.20
N LEU A 121 -0.10 -7.20 7.15
CA LEU A 121 0.17 -6.92 8.56
C LEU A 121 1.54 -6.29 8.76
N ALA A 122 1.59 -5.15 9.43
CA ALA A 122 2.83 -4.52 9.87
C ALA A 122 3.33 -5.13 11.19
N GLU A 123 4.65 -5.19 11.36
CA GLU A 123 5.29 -5.71 12.58
C GLU A 123 4.85 -4.93 13.83
N ALA A 124 4.79 -3.60 13.75
CA ALA A 124 4.35 -2.75 14.85
C ALA A 124 2.89 -3.00 15.23
N GLU A 125 2.03 -3.25 14.26
CA GLU A 125 0.61 -3.59 14.47
C GLU A 125 0.46 -4.95 15.13
N ALA A 126 1.19 -5.97 14.65
CA ALA A 126 1.22 -7.28 15.28
C ALA A 126 1.66 -7.19 16.75
N PHE A 127 2.67 -6.37 17.03
CA PHE A 127 3.17 -6.17 18.38
C PHE A 127 2.13 -5.49 19.28
N SER A 128 1.47 -4.44 18.80
CA SER A 128 0.45 -3.71 19.55
C SER A 128 -0.81 -4.54 19.85
N SER A 129 -1.17 -5.46 18.94
CA SER A 129 -2.31 -6.39 19.11
C SER A 129 -1.95 -7.66 19.89
N GLY A 130 -0.69 -7.85 20.28
CA GLY A 130 -0.21 -9.06 20.96
C GLY A 130 -0.21 -10.32 20.07
N ARG A 131 -0.31 -10.16 18.76
CA ARG A 131 -0.30 -11.26 17.80
C ARG A 131 1.11 -11.86 17.69
N LYS A 132 1.21 -13.18 17.85
CA LYS A 132 2.46 -13.89 17.60
C LYS A 132 2.76 -13.92 16.09
N ILE A 133 3.96 -13.49 15.73
CA ILE A 133 4.44 -13.50 14.35
C ILE A 133 5.87 -14.04 14.30
N ARG A 134 6.26 -14.57 13.13
CA ARG A 134 7.65 -14.77 12.74
C ARG A 134 8.02 -13.65 11.78
N VAL A 135 9.16 -13.02 12.00
CA VAL A 135 9.73 -11.99 11.12
C VAL A 135 11.07 -12.50 10.58
N THR A 136 11.18 -12.58 9.28
CA THR A 136 12.45 -12.84 8.60
C THR A 136 12.83 -11.60 7.78
N LYS A 137 14.09 -11.17 7.92
CA LYS A 137 14.62 -9.98 7.25
C LYS A 137 15.96 -10.29 6.62
N VAL A 138 16.09 -10.05 5.31
CA VAL A 138 17.30 -10.28 4.52
C VAL A 138 17.76 -8.97 3.90
N PRO A 139 19.03 -8.55 4.12
CA PRO A 139 19.55 -7.35 3.50
C PRO A 139 19.82 -7.57 2.00
N LEU A 140 19.55 -6.57 1.15
CA LEU A 140 19.86 -6.64 -0.27
C LEU A 140 21.36 -6.72 -0.57
N SER A 141 22.21 -6.35 0.39
CA SER A 141 23.66 -6.55 0.29
C SER A 141 24.09 -8.02 0.23
N ALA A 142 23.20 -8.96 0.58
CA ALA A 142 23.42 -10.40 0.39
C ALA A 142 22.98 -10.91 -0.98
N ASN A 143 22.30 -10.08 -1.80
CA ASN A 143 21.76 -10.48 -3.09
C ASN A 143 22.76 -10.18 -4.23
N ALA A 144 23.08 -11.19 -5.04
CA ALA A 144 24.02 -11.08 -6.16
C ALA A 144 23.60 -9.99 -7.16
N LYS A 145 22.31 -9.89 -7.52
CA LYS A 145 21.82 -8.89 -8.48
C LYS A 145 21.91 -7.46 -7.94
N ALA A 146 21.67 -7.26 -6.66
CA ALA A 146 21.81 -5.96 -6.02
C ALA A 146 23.28 -5.48 -6.11
N LEU A 147 24.24 -6.37 -5.84
CA LEU A 147 25.67 -6.08 -5.96
C LEU A 147 26.06 -5.79 -7.42
N ILE A 148 25.63 -6.61 -8.38
CA ILE A 148 25.87 -6.39 -9.82
C ILE A 148 25.31 -5.05 -10.28
N SER A 149 24.16 -4.65 -9.75
CA SER A 149 23.50 -3.38 -10.10
C SER A 149 24.11 -2.16 -9.41
N GLY A 150 25.07 -2.36 -8.50
CA GLY A 150 25.74 -1.28 -7.76
C GLY A 150 24.86 -0.60 -6.70
N ASP A 151 23.71 -1.17 -6.36
CA ASP A 151 22.80 -0.62 -5.35
C ASP A 151 22.30 -1.71 -4.37
N PRO A 152 23.12 -2.06 -3.35
CA PRO A 152 22.79 -3.06 -2.35
C PRO A 152 22.02 -2.49 -1.14
N ARG A 153 21.53 -1.24 -1.23
CA ARG A 153 20.81 -0.60 -0.11
C ARG A 153 19.46 -1.28 0.11
N GLY A 154 19.13 -1.49 1.39
CA GLY A 154 17.80 -1.92 1.80
C GLY A 154 17.71 -3.39 2.21
N PHE A 155 16.47 -3.89 2.21
CA PHE A 155 16.14 -5.22 2.71
C PHE A 155 14.80 -5.72 2.18
N VAL A 156 14.60 -7.03 2.26
CA VAL A 156 13.30 -7.68 2.17
C VAL A 156 12.93 -8.20 3.55
N LYS A 157 11.70 -7.94 4.01
CA LYS A 157 11.15 -8.43 5.26
C LYS A 157 9.82 -9.13 5.00
N ILE A 158 9.67 -10.35 5.51
CA ILE A 158 8.43 -11.12 5.45
C ILE A 158 7.95 -11.40 6.87
N ILE A 159 6.64 -11.25 7.06
CA ILE A 159 5.94 -11.54 8.30
C ILE A 159 5.03 -12.73 8.06
N SER A 160 5.16 -13.77 8.87
CA SER A 160 4.37 -14.99 8.75
C SER A 160 3.80 -15.44 10.10
N ASP A 161 2.77 -16.26 10.03
CA ASP A 161 2.21 -16.94 11.19
C ASP A 161 3.16 -18.08 11.60
N PRO A 162 3.65 -18.12 12.85
CA PRO A 162 4.66 -19.09 13.27
C PRO A 162 4.14 -20.54 13.34
N ALA A 163 2.83 -20.75 13.43
CA ALA A 163 2.25 -22.08 13.52
C ALA A 163 1.92 -22.69 12.16
N THR A 164 1.49 -21.85 11.21
CA THR A 164 1.00 -22.30 9.90
C THR A 164 1.96 -22.00 8.74
N GLY A 165 2.87 -21.06 8.95
CA GLY A 165 3.74 -20.52 7.90
C GLY A 165 3.04 -19.58 6.92
N VAL A 166 1.76 -19.25 7.12
CA VAL A 166 1.02 -18.34 6.21
C VAL A 166 1.62 -16.95 6.22
N VAL A 167 1.86 -16.39 5.04
CA VAL A 167 2.36 -15.02 4.87
C VAL A 167 1.27 -14.03 5.26
N LEU A 168 1.57 -13.18 6.23
CA LEU A 168 0.66 -12.19 6.77
C LEU A 168 0.93 -10.78 6.24
N GLY A 169 2.17 -10.51 5.86
CA GLY A 169 2.59 -9.20 5.36
C GLY A 169 4.07 -9.17 5.02
N GLY A 170 4.52 -8.01 4.57
CA GLY A 170 5.94 -7.78 4.33
C GLY A 170 6.24 -6.36 3.89
N SER A 171 7.52 -6.02 4.01
CA SER A 171 8.06 -4.72 3.65
C SER A 171 9.34 -4.90 2.84
N ILE A 172 9.49 -4.09 1.82
CA ILE A 172 10.71 -4.05 1.00
C ILE A 172 11.20 -2.60 0.97
N VAL A 173 12.46 -2.41 1.26
CA VAL A 173 13.17 -1.16 1.03
C VAL A 173 14.28 -1.44 0.05
N GLY A 174 14.36 -0.73 -1.05
CA GLY A 174 15.39 -0.95 -2.04
C GLY A 174 14.92 -0.68 -3.48
N ARG A 175 15.84 -0.89 -4.40
CA ARG A 175 15.55 -0.75 -5.83
C ARG A 175 14.44 -1.71 -6.27
N ASN A 176 13.47 -1.21 -7.03
CA ASN A 176 12.33 -1.95 -7.54
C ASN A 176 11.43 -2.56 -6.43
N ALA A 177 11.39 -1.97 -5.25
CA ALA A 177 10.55 -2.45 -4.15
C ALA A 177 9.06 -2.50 -4.56
N ALA A 178 8.58 -1.50 -5.32
CA ALA A 178 7.22 -1.43 -5.83
C ALA A 178 6.85 -2.62 -6.74
N GLU A 179 7.80 -3.14 -7.51
CA GLU A 179 7.59 -4.32 -8.36
C GLU A 179 7.64 -5.62 -7.53
N LEU A 180 8.64 -5.74 -6.67
CA LEU A 180 8.89 -6.95 -5.88
C LEU A 180 7.80 -7.23 -4.85
N ILE A 181 7.18 -6.19 -4.27
CA ILE A 181 6.13 -6.35 -3.27
C ILE A 181 4.91 -7.11 -3.80
N SER A 182 4.73 -7.14 -5.12
CA SER A 182 3.63 -7.83 -5.78
C SER A 182 3.60 -9.34 -5.49
N VAL A 183 4.75 -9.96 -5.30
CA VAL A 183 4.85 -11.38 -4.93
C VAL A 183 4.31 -11.60 -3.51
N ILE A 184 4.70 -10.75 -2.56
CA ILE A 184 4.20 -10.81 -1.18
C ILE A 184 2.69 -10.49 -1.17
N ALA A 185 2.23 -9.52 -1.95
CA ALA A 185 0.81 -9.18 -2.07
C ALA A 185 -0.03 -10.36 -2.59
N LEU A 186 0.50 -11.10 -3.58
CA LEU A 186 -0.14 -12.31 -4.08
C LEU A 186 -0.21 -13.39 -2.98
N ALA A 187 0.87 -13.58 -2.22
CA ALA A 187 0.92 -14.53 -1.12
C ALA A 187 -0.08 -14.17 -0.01
N VAL A 188 -0.10 -12.92 0.44
CA VAL A 188 -1.04 -12.42 1.47
C VAL A 188 -2.50 -12.55 1.01
N THR A 189 -2.79 -12.20 -0.25
CA THR A 189 -4.15 -12.24 -0.79
C THR A 189 -4.71 -13.65 -0.85
N ASN A 190 -3.86 -14.63 -1.20
CA ASN A 190 -4.28 -16.02 -1.38
C ASN A 190 -3.97 -16.92 -0.18
N GLY A 191 -3.40 -16.38 0.91
CA GLY A 191 -3.05 -17.16 2.08
C GLY A 191 -1.95 -18.19 1.83
N LEU A 192 -1.01 -17.88 0.93
CA LEU A 192 0.13 -18.73 0.65
C LEU A 192 1.07 -18.75 1.86
N LYS A 193 1.87 -19.82 1.94
CA LYS A 193 2.86 -20.00 3.00
C LYS A 193 4.25 -19.56 2.53
N VAL A 194 5.13 -19.31 3.48
CA VAL A 194 6.55 -19.03 3.18
C VAL A 194 7.20 -20.12 2.32
N VAL A 195 6.84 -21.38 2.53
CA VAL A 195 7.34 -22.50 1.73
C VAL A 195 6.94 -22.40 0.25
N ASP A 196 5.77 -21.86 -0.06
CA ASP A 196 5.32 -21.69 -1.44
C ASP A 196 6.19 -20.67 -2.21
N ILE A 197 6.76 -19.70 -1.51
CA ILE A 197 7.72 -18.75 -2.09
C ILE A 197 9.11 -19.39 -2.19
N THR A 198 9.56 -20.09 -1.14
CA THR A 198 10.89 -20.72 -1.09
C THR A 198 11.03 -21.80 -2.16
N ASP A 199 9.99 -22.60 -2.39
CA ASP A 199 10.01 -23.69 -3.38
C ASP A 199 9.81 -23.19 -4.82
N SER A 200 9.56 -21.90 -5.01
CA SER A 200 9.45 -21.29 -6.34
C SER A 200 10.83 -21.24 -7.02
N LEU A 201 10.88 -21.68 -8.27
CA LEU A 201 12.11 -21.62 -9.09
C LEU A 201 12.26 -20.20 -9.68
N LEU A 202 12.89 -19.31 -8.91
CA LEU A 202 13.09 -17.93 -9.31
C LEU A 202 14.26 -17.76 -10.28
N VAL A 203 14.24 -16.66 -11.04
CA VAL A 203 15.31 -16.31 -11.98
C VAL A 203 16.59 -15.95 -11.23
N HIS A 204 17.75 -16.41 -11.72
CA HIS A 204 19.08 -16.04 -11.25
C HIS A 204 19.90 -15.35 -12.37
N PRO A 205 20.63 -14.24 -12.10
CA PRO A 205 20.58 -13.41 -10.88
C PRO A 205 19.43 -12.40 -10.93
N ALA A 206 18.63 -12.33 -9.87
CA ALA A 206 17.51 -11.42 -9.76
C ALA A 206 17.33 -10.90 -8.33
N LEU A 207 16.69 -9.72 -8.19
CA LEU A 207 16.34 -9.19 -6.86
C LEU A 207 15.28 -10.04 -6.17
N SER A 208 14.41 -10.71 -6.96
CA SER A 208 13.35 -11.57 -6.44
C SER A 208 13.86 -12.77 -5.63
N GLU A 209 15.13 -13.20 -5.80
CA GLU A 209 15.71 -14.26 -4.98
C GLU A 209 15.72 -13.91 -3.49
N SER A 210 15.84 -12.60 -3.15
CA SER A 210 15.74 -12.15 -1.77
C SER A 210 14.37 -12.42 -1.12
N LEU A 211 13.32 -12.65 -1.92
CA LEU A 211 12.00 -13.06 -1.41
C LEU A 211 12.03 -14.52 -0.91
N ALA A 212 12.68 -15.42 -1.66
CA ALA A 212 12.87 -16.79 -1.23
C ALA A 212 13.77 -16.86 0.01
N ASP A 213 14.87 -16.11 0.02
CA ASP A 213 15.77 -16.03 1.17
C ASP A 213 15.05 -15.51 2.43
N ALA A 214 14.18 -14.52 2.29
CA ALA A 214 13.36 -13.98 3.38
C ALA A 214 12.20 -14.90 3.80
N SER A 215 11.92 -15.95 3.04
CA SER A 215 10.88 -16.95 3.31
C SER A 215 11.43 -18.21 3.99
N SER A 216 12.75 -18.34 4.10
CA SER A 216 13.45 -19.51 4.66
C SER A 216 13.48 -19.60 6.18
#